data_6fe72a9d93f09c6de7882296115e9aff
#
_entry.id   6fe72a9d93f09c6de7882296115e9aff
#
_cell.length_a   1.000
_cell.length_b   1.000
_cell.length_c   1.000
_cell.angle_alpha   90.00
_cell.angle_beta   90.00
_cell.angle_gamma   90.00
#
_symmetry.space_group_name_H-M   'P 1'
#
loop_
_entity.id
_entity.type
_entity.pdbx_description
1 polymer ?
#
loop_
_entity_poly.entity_id
_entity_poly.type
_entity_poly.pdbx_seq_one_letter_code
_entity_poly.pdbx_strand_id
1 'polypeptide(L)'
;MAIRFSRTTRPWFTVVEIEMNSLCNQRCTYCPVSILPVPDVPKNMSDDVFNKLLDELCQIDFSGKISYHFYNEPLLRHDLEKYIAQVKDTLPNAFQLLFTNGTLLTEERYNSLLKAGIDHFLVTRHDFAPMPERLRQTVEFPNDLIVSNRGGTMYQLKEPLNLPCFVPNESLIVTVTGEILLCCDDAQRKIIMGDLKKQSIEEIWFSDKFIEIRELLKKGRRD
;
A
#
# COMPACT_ATOMS: atom_id res chain seq x y z
N MET A 1 24.08 -26.76 -3.74
CA MET A 1 24.87 -25.62 -3.23
C MET A 1 24.46 -24.40 -4.07
N ALA A 2 23.46 -23.66 -3.62
CA ALA A 2 22.94 -22.50 -4.36
C ALA A 2 23.89 -21.32 -4.14
N ILE A 3 24.41 -20.78 -5.24
CA ILE A 3 25.25 -19.58 -5.22
C ILE A 3 24.33 -18.43 -4.88
N ARG A 4 24.43 -17.90 -3.65
CA ARG A 4 23.81 -16.62 -3.29
C ARG A 4 24.51 -15.54 -4.08
N PHE A 5 23.82 -14.98 -5.05
CA PHE A 5 24.27 -13.78 -5.74
C PHE A 5 24.43 -12.63 -4.74
N SER A 6 25.50 -11.90 -4.89
CA SER A 6 25.88 -10.70 -4.14
C SER A 6 24.66 -9.78 -4.05
N ARG A 7 24.22 -9.46 -2.81
CA ARG A 7 23.27 -8.40 -2.53
C ARG A 7 23.75 -7.16 -3.25
N THR A 8 22.91 -6.61 -4.12
CA THR A 8 23.20 -5.34 -4.75
C THR A 8 23.42 -4.30 -3.65
N THR A 9 24.43 -3.46 -3.79
CA THR A 9 24.74 -2.37 -2.83
C THR A 9 23.66 -1.26 -2.85
N ARG A 10 22.63 -1.43 -3.69
CA ARG A 10 21.50 -0.48 -3.83
C ARG A 10 20.43 -0.79 -2.79
N PRO A 11 19.88 0.24 -2.14
CA PRO A 11 18.87 0.04 -1.10
C PRO A 11 17.56 -0.48 -1.68
N TRP A 12 16.94 -1.42 -0.97
CA TRP A 12 15.57 -1.84 -1.17
C TRP A 12 14.60 -0.82 -0.56
N PHE A 13 13.31 -0.97 -0.91
CA PHE A 13 12.21 -0.29 -0.22
C PHE A 13 12.12 -0.73 1.25
N THR A 14 11.52 0.13 2.06
CA THR A 14 11.26 -0.13 3.50
C THR A 14 9.78 -0.27 3.81
N VAL A 15 8.92 0.06 2.84
CA VAL A 15 7.47 0.01 2.95
C VAL A 15 6.90 -0.79 1.78
N VAL A 16 5.94 -1.67 2.06
CA VAL A 16 5.10 -2.32 1.06
C VAL A 16 3.65 -1.96 1.33
N GLU A 17 2.98 -1.38 0.35
CA GLU A 17 1.54 -1.12 0.38
C GLU A 17 0.83 -2.12 -0.52
N ILE A 18 -0.13 -2.88 0.05
CA ILE A 18 -0.79 -3.97 -0.66
C ILE A 18 -2.29 -3.65 -0.78
N GLU A 19 -2.75 -3.53 -2.00
CA GLU A 19 -4.19 -3.41 -2.28
C GLU A 19 -4.84 -4.80 -2.23
N MET A 20 -5.28 -5.22 -1.04
CA MET A 20 -5.89 -6.54 -0.84
C MET A 20 -7.26 -6.70 -1.51
N ASN A 21 -7.98 -5.59 -1.71
CA ASN A 21 -9.21 -5.50 -2.49
C ASN A 21 -9.31 -4.14 -3.18
N SER A 22 -10.16 -4.00 -4.20
CA SER A 22 -10.32 -2.79 -5.01
C SER A 22 -11.53 -1.92 -4.62
N LEU A 23 -12.17 -2.20 -3.49
CA LEU A 23 -13.43 -1.56 -3.10
C LEU A 23 -13.28 -0.74 -1.82
N CYS A 24 -14.07 0.33 -1.74
CA CYS A 24 -14.29 1.07 -0.51
C CYS A 24 -15.78 1.30 -0.30
N ASN A 25 -16.24 1.20 0.94
CA ASN A 25 -17.63 1.44 1.34
C ASN A 25 -17.93 2.92 1.62
N GLN A 26 -16.93 3.81 1.48
CA GLN A 26 -17.11 5.26 1.64
C GLN A 26 -16.75 6.01 0.35
N ARG A 27 -17.21 7.26 0.27
CA ARG A 27 -16.96 8.21 -0.85
C ARG A 27 -16.55 9.56 -0.27
N CYS A 28 -15.39 9.59 0.40
CA CYS A 28 -14.86 10.80 1.04
C CYS A 28 -14.53 11.85 -0.02
N THR A 29 -14.97 13.10 0.17
CA THR A 29 -14.86 14.19 -0.82
C THR A 29 -13.42 14.52 -1.26
N TYR A 30 -12.44 14.21 -0.43
CA TYR A 30 -11.01 14.42 -0.68
C TYR A 30 -10.28 13.16 -1.17
N CYS A 31 -11.00 12.08 -1.44
CA CYS A 31 -10.44 10.81 -1.91
C CYS A 31 -10.81 10.55 -3.36
N PRO A 32 -9.88 10.10 -4.21
CA PRO A 32 -10.13 9.74 -5.60
C PRO A 32 -11.30 8.78 -5.81
N VAL A 33 -11.59 7.91 -4.85
CA VAL A 33 -12.73 6.98 -4.89
C VAL A 33 -14.09 7.69 -5.04
N SER A 34 -14.18 8.99 -4.64
CA SER A 34 -15.42 9.77 -4.77
C SER A 34 -15.72 10.22 -6.21
N ILE A 35 -14.68 10.36 -7.04
CA ILE A 35 -14.78 10.94 -8.39
C ILE A 35 -14.37 9.98 -9.51
N LEU A 36 -13.54 8.99 -9.20
CA LEU A 36 -13.14 7.98 -10.19
C LEU A 36 -14.21 6.88 -10.30
N PRO A 37 -14.40 6.32 -11.51
CA PRO A 37 -15.21 5.11 -11.64
C PRO A 37 -14.62 3.97 -10.83
N VAL A 38 -15.47 3.00 -10.47
CA VAL A 38 -14.99 1.75 -9.89
C VAL A 38 -14.04 1.08 -10.90
N PRO A 39 -12.82 0.75 -10.50
CA PRO A 39 -11.86 0.18 -11.44
C PRO A 39 -12.34 -1.18 -11.96
N ASP A 40 -12.14 -1.40 -13.26
CA ASP A 40 -12.44 -2.71 -13.90
C ASP A 40 -11.31 -3.71 -13.63
N VAL A 41 -11.24 -4.15 -12.39
CA VAL A 41 -10.24 -5.10 -11.88
C VAL A 41 -10.92 -6.08 -10.91
N PRO A 42 -10.29 -7.21 -10.56
CA PRO A 42 -10.81 -8.12 -9.55
C PRO A 42 -11.12 -7.42 -8.23
N LYS A 43 -12.19 -7.85 -7.56
CA LYS A 43 -12.56 -7.29 -6.24
C LYS A 43 -11.51 -7.58 -5.17
N ASN A 44 -10.87 -8.74 -5.23
CA ASN A 44 -9.87 -9.18 -4.27
C ASN A 44 -8.60 -9.63 -5.00
N MET A 45 -7.45 -9.40 -4.39
CA MET A 45 -6.19 -9.99 -4.82
C MET A 45 -6.29 -11.52 -4.76
N SER A 46 -5.83 -12.20 -5.80
CA SER A 46 -5.80 -13.66 -5.82
C SER A 46 -4.71 -14.21 -4.91
N ASP A 47 -4.89 -15.46 -4.45
CA ASP A 47 -3.87 -16.17 -3.67
C ASP A 47 -2.55 -16.27 -4.43
N ASP A 48 -2.58 -16.48 -5.75
CA ASP A 48 -1.37 -16.60 -6.57
C ASP A 48 -0.55 -15.31 -6.57
N VAL A 49 -1.19 -14.14 -6.72
CA VAL A 49 -0.51 -12.85 -6.69
C VAL A 49 0.05 -12.57 -5.29
N PHE A 50 -0.74 -12.85 -4.24
CA PHE A 50 -0.31 -12.63 -2.87
C PHE A 50 0.86 -13.56 -2.49
N ASN A 51 0.78 -14.85 -2.79
CA ASN A 51 1.83 -15.81 -2.50
C ASN A 51 3.12 -15.47 -3.25
N LYS A 52 3.01 -15.09 -4.52
CA LYS A 52 4.17 -14.62 -5.30
C LYS A 52 4.83 -13.40 -4.64
N LEU A 53 4.05 -12.41 -4.22
CA LEU A 53 4.57 -11.25 -3.48
C LEU A 53 5.28 -11.67 -2.20
N LEU A 54 4.66 -12.54 -1.41
CA LEU A 54 5.19 -12.98 -0.13
C LEU A 54 6.49 -13.78 -0.28
N ASP A 55 6.56 -14.68 -1.28
CA ASP A 55 7.75 -15.45 -1.61
C ASP A 55 8.92 -14.53 -2.02
N GLU A 56 8.66 -13.52 -2.83
CA GLU A 56 9.66 -12.53 -3.26
C GLU A 56 10.17 -11.68 -2.08
N LEU A 57 9.28 -11.26 -1.19
CA LEU A 57 9.66 -10.52 0.02
C LEU A 57 10.49 -11.39 0.97
N CYS A 58 10.18 -12.69 1.08
CA CYS A 58 10.95 -13.64 1.85
C CYS A 58 12.38 -13.83 1.29
N GLN A 59 12.53 -13.88 -0.03
CA GLN A 59 13.83 -14.02 -0.69
C GLN A 59 14.80 -12.86 -0.38
N ILE A 60 14.27 -11.66 -0.13
CA ILE A 60 15.07 -10.47 0.21
C ILE A 60 15.18 -10.23 1.72
N ASP A 61 14.71 -11.17 2.57
CA ASP A 61 14.65 -11.02 4.03
C ASP A 61 13.97 -9.71 4.46
N PHE A 62 12.82 -9.37 3.82
CA PHE A 62 12.14 -8.12 4.09
C PHE A 62 11.67 -8.04 5.54
N SER A 63 12.06 -6.95 6.23
CA SER A 63 11.72 -6.70 7.64
C SER A 63 11.18 -5.27 7.87
N GLY A 64 10.75 -4.62 6.78
CA GLY A 64 10.16 -3.29 6.84
C GLY A 64 8.68 -3.29 7.21
N LYS A 65 7.99 -2.24 6.84
CA LYS A 65 6.56 -2.07 7.10
C LYS A 65 5.71 -2.62 5.94
N ILE A 66 4.70 -3.42 6.28
CA ILE A 66 3.67 -3.88 5.36
C ILE A 66 2.35 -3.23 5.75
N SER A 67 1.67 -2.59 4.80
CA SER A 67 0.37 -1.97 5.02
C SER A 67 -0.65 -2.46 3.99
N TYR A 68 -1.88 -2.69 4.47
CA TYR A 68 -2.96 -3.30 3.68
C TYR A 68 -3.92 -2.24 3.17
N HIS A 69 -3.44 -1.31 2.36
CA HIS A 69 -4.26 -0.24 1.79
C HIS A 69 -3.73 0.25 0.45
N PHE A 70 -4.61 0.86 -0.29
CA PHE A 70 -4.38 1.77 -1.41
C PHE A 70 -5.59 2.71 -1.47
N TYR A 71 -6.44 2.67 -2.51
CA TYR A 71 -7.72 3.40 -2.55
C TYR A 71 -8.90 2.46 -2.27
N ASN A 72 -8.83 1.75 -1.17
CA ASN A 72 -9.78 0.72 -0.75
C ASN A 72 -10.10 0.79 0.74
N GLU A 73 -11.07 0.00 1.18
CA GLU A 73 -11.26 -0.35 2.59
C GLU A 73 -10.86 -1.83 2.78
N PRO A 74 -9.76 -2.13 3.46
CA PRO A 74 -9.26 -3.50 3.57
C PRO A 74 -10.21 -4.43 4.32
N LEU A 75 -11.02 -3.92 5.25
CA LEU A 75 -11.97 -4.73 6.02
C LEU A 75 -13.17 -5.24 5.21
N LEU A 76 -13.35 -4.77 3.96
CA LEU A 76 -14.28 -5.38 3.01
C LEU A 76 -13.81 -6.76 2.53
N ARG A 77 -12.54 -7.10 2.72
CA ARG A 77 -12.03 -8.43 2.51
C ARG A 77 -12.26 -9.29 3.76
N HIS A 78 -13.19 -10.24 3.68
CA HIS A 78 -13.63 -11.02 4.84
C HIS A 78 -12.58 -11.99 5.38
N ASP A 79 -11.69 -12.48 4.54
CA ASP A 79 -10.61 -13.43 4.85
C ASP A 79 -9.23 -12.76 5.04
N LEU A 80 -9.21 -11.46 5.37
CA LEU A 80 -7.97 -10.67 5.50
C LEU A 80 -7.02 -11.26 6.55
N GLU A 81 -7.55 -11.79 7.65
CA GLU A 81 -6.76 -12.42 8.72
C GLU A 81 -5.90 -13.58 8.24
N LYS A 82 -6.38 -14.34 7.24
CA LYS A 82 -5.60 -15.43 6.62
C LYS A 82 -4.27 -14.89 6.08
N TYR A 83 -4.30 -13.79 5.35
CA TYR A 83 -3.12 -13.19 4.70
C TYR A 83 -2.19 -12.51 5.70
N ILE A 84 -2.75 -11.85 6.71
CA ILE A 84 -2.00 -11.25 7.81
C ILE A 84 -1.23 -12.33 8.57
N ALA A 85 -1.87 -13.46 8.88
CA ALA A 85 -1.22 -14.60 9.53
C ALA A 85 -0.10 -15.20 8.66
N GLN A 86 -0.32 -15.36 7.36
CA GLN A 86 0.72 -15.82 6.44
C GLN A 86 1.95 -14.89 6.43
N VAL A 87 1.73 -13.56 6.43
CA VAL A 87 2.83 -12.60 6.56
C VAL A 87 3.55 -12.78 7.89
N LYS A 88 2.82 -12.91 9.00
CA LYS A 88 3.43 -13.08 10.33
C LYS A 88 4.29 -14.33 10.41
N ASP A 89 3.85 -15.43 9.82
CA ASP A 89 4.57 -16.72 9.80
C ASP A 89 5.80 -16.67 8.89
N THR A 90 5.70 -16.00 7.73
CA THR A 90 6.77 -15.97 6.71
C THR A 90 7.79 -14.86 6.93
N LEU A 91 7.35 -13.71 7.41
CA LEU A 91 8.16 -12.50 7.65
C LEU A 91 7.96 -12.00 9.10
N PRO A 92 8.40 -12.76 10.10
CA PRO A 92 8.10 -12.49 11.52
C PRO A 92 8.63 -11.14 12.02
N ASN A 93 9.61 -10.56 11.32
CA ASN A 93 10.22 -9.27 11.64
C ASN A 93 9.60 -8.09 10.90
N ALA A 94 8.69 -8.32 9.98
CA ALA A 94 7.96 -7.24 9.30
C ALA A 94 6.90 -6.63 10.23
N PHE A 95 6.79 -5.31 10.21
CA PHE A 95 5.79 -4.57 10.97
C PHE A 95 4.50 -4.44 10.15
N GLN A 96 3.40 -5.01 10.62
CA GLN A 96 2.12 -5.03 9.92
C GLN A 96 1.20 -3.91 10.40
N LEU A 97 0.83 -3.01 9.48
CA LEU A 97 -0.01 -1.84 9.71
C LEU A 97 -1.31 -1.95 8.93
N LEU A 98 -2.44 -1.74 9.59
CA LEU A 98 -3.74 -1.70 8.94
C LEU A 98 -4.31 -0.27 8.94
N PHE A 99 -4.50 0.31 7.75
CA PHE A 99 -5.28 1.53 7.56
C PHE A 99 -6.73 1.15 7.32
N THR A 100 -7.67 1.79 8.03
CA THR A 100 -9.11 1.54 7.84
C THR A 100 -9.94 2.78 8.15
N ASN A 101 -11.09 2.91 7.51
CA ASN A 101 -12.08 3.93 7.89
C ASN A 101 -12.86 3.57 9.18
N GLY A 102 -12.64 2.37 9.70
CA GLY A 102 -13.19 1.91 10.98
C GLY A 102 -14.67 1.58 11.00
N THR A 103 -15.42 1.73 9.89
CA THR A 103 -16.87 1.43 9.87
C THR A 103 -17.18 -0.05 10.04
N LEU A 104 -16.26 -0.92 9.64
CA LEU A 104 -16.38 -2.37 9.76
C LEU A 104 -15.50 -2.95 10.90
N LEU A 105 -14.82 -2.09 11.66
CA LEU A 105 -13.94 -2.49 12.75
C LEU A 105 -14.74 -2.68 14.03
N THR A 106 -15.37 -3.85 14.19
CA THR A 106 -15.96 -4.28 15.44
C THR A 106 -14.86 -4.71 16.42
N GLU A 107 -15.21 -4.82 17.69
CA GLU A 107 -14.30 -5.34 18.72
C GLU A 107 -13.82 -6.76 18.42
N GLU A 108 -14.71 -7.61 17.98
CA GLU A 108 -14.41 -8.98 17.57
C GLU A 108 -13.40 -8.98 16.40
N ARG A 109 -13.66 -8.17 15.37
CA ARG A 109 -12.77 -8.03 14.21
C ARG A 109 -11.40 -7.49 14.59
N TYR A 110 -11.36 -6.48 15.46
CA TYR A 110 -10.12 -5.93 15.98
C TYR A 110 -9.27 -6.99 16.68
N ASN A 111 -9.88 -7.77 17.59
CA ASN A 111 -9.18 -8.83 18.32
C ASN A 111 -8.71 -9.96 17.39
N SER A 112 -9.52 -10.31 16.37
CA SER A 112 -9.16 -11.30 15.34
C SER A 112 -7.95 -10.88 14.54
N LEU A 113 -7.88 -9.62 14.10
CA LEU A 113 -6.77 -9.05 13.35
C LEU A 113 -5.49 -8.94 14.19
N LEU A 114 -5.59 -8.55 15.47
CA LEU A 114 -4.46 -8.58 16.40
C LEU A 114 -3.91 -9.99 16.55
N LYS A 115 -4.79 -10.97 16.75
CA LYS A 115 -4.40 -12.39 16.87
C LYS A 115 -3.75 -12.90 15.58
N ALA A 116 -4.19 -12.43 14.42
CA ALA A 116 -3.59 -12.77 13.13
C ALA A 116 -2.20 -12.16 12.93
N GLY A 117 -1.85 -11.08 13.63
CA GLY A 117 -0.51 -10.51 13.58
C GLY A 117 -0.41 -9.04 13.17
N ILE A 118 -1.52 -8.27 13.18
CA ILE A 118 -1.44 -6.82 13.03
C ILE A 118 -0.74 -6.22 14.25
N ASP A 119 0.28 -5.42 14.00
CA ASP A 119 1.04 -4.73 15.04
C ASP A 119 0.44 -3.37 15.37
N HIS A 120 -0.20 -2.70 14.39
CA HIS A 120 -0.80 -1.38 14.60
C HIS A 120 -1.99 -1.12 13.67
N PHE A 121 -2.98 -0.39 14.21
CA PHE A 121 -4.12 0.13 13.43
C PHE A 121 -4.02 1.63 13.30
N LEU A 122 -4.22 2.13 12.09
CA LEU A 122 -4.43 3.55 11.83
C LEU A 122 -5.87 3.71 11.33
N VAL A 123 -6.73 4.24 12.21
CA VAL A 123 -8.16 4.35 11.92
C VAL A 123 -8.50 5.81 11.64
N THR A 124 -8.97 6.12 10.43
CA THR A 124 -9.42 7.45 10.07
C THR A 124 -10.94 7.50 10.03
N ARG A 125 -11.57 8.17 10.99
CA ARG A 125 -13.04 8.29 11.08
C ARG A 125 -13.54 9.40 10.18
N HIS A 126 -13.72 9.10 8.89
CA HIS A 126 -14.20 10.06 7.90
C HIS A 126 -15.66 10.52 8.12
N ASP A 127 -16.44 9.75 8.86
CA ASP A 127 -17.83 10.03 9.24
C ASP A 127 -17.96 10.71 10.61
N PHE A 128 -16.84 10.96 11.30
CA PHE A 128 -16.77 11.50 12.67
C PHE A 128 -17.56 10.69 13.72
N ALA A 129 -17.97 9.46 13.40
CA ALA A 129 -18.68 8.62 14.33
C ALA A 129 -17.78 8.22 15.52
N PRO A 130 -18.36 8.10 16.73
CA PRO A 130 -17.59 7.68 17.90
C PRO A 130 -17.05 6.25 17.72
N MET A 131 -15.89 6.02 18.34
CA MET A 131 -15.31 4.68 18.43
C MET A 131 -15.24 4.21 19.89
N PRO A 132 -15.26 2.91 20.14
CA PRO A 132 -14.99 2.35 21.46
C PRO A 132 -13.69 2.89 22.05
N GLU A 133 -13.65 3.18 23.35
CA GLU A 133 -12.52 3.85 23.99
C GLU A 133 -11.19 3.14 23.81
N ARG A 134 -11.18 1.80 23.85
CA ARG A 134 -9.99 0.97 23.65
C ARG A 134 -9.44 1.00 22.21
N LEU A 135 -10.23 1.42 21.21
CA LEU A 135 -9.82 1.61 19.83
C LEU A 135 -9.36 3.04 19.55
N ARG A 136 -9.49 3.96 20.49
CA ARG A 136 -9.20 5.40 20.32
C ARG A 136 -7.71 5.74 20.19
N GLN A 137 -6.81 4.88 20.66
CA GLN A 137 -5.36 5.16 20.62
C GLN A 137 -4.80 5.30 19.20
N THR A 138 -5.57 4.87 18.21
CA THR A 138 -5.16 4.80 16.80
C THR A 138 -6.10 5.57 15.89
N VAL A 139 -6.92 6.51 16.44
CA VAL A 139 -7.93 7.23 15.68
C VAL A 139 -7.43 8.59 15.24
N GLU A 140 -7.51 8.83 13.93
CA GLU A 140 -7.35 10.13 13.31
C GLU A 140 -8.70 10.63 12.77
N PHE A 141 -8.84 11.96 12.67
CA PHE A 141 -9.99 12.57 12.03
C PHE A 141 -9.57 13.26 10.73
N PRO A 142 -10.50 13.48 9.78
CA PRO A 142 -10.17 14.10 8.50
C PRO A 142 -9.47 15.45 8.59
N ASN A 143 -9.72 16.22 9.65
CA ASN A 143 -9.09 17.53 9.87
C ASN A 143 -7.60 17.43 10.22
N ASP A 144 -7.15 16.25 10.68
CA ASP A 144 -5.75 15.99 11.03
C ASP A 144 -4.94 15.50 9.82
N LEU A 145 -5.61 15.27 8.68
CA LEU A 145 -4.99 14.74 7.49
C LEU A 145 -4.35 15.83 6.64
N ILE A 146 -3.09 15.64 6.29
CA ILE A 146 -2.46 16.37 5.21
C ILE A 146 -2.81 15.66 3.89
N VAL A 147 -3.76 16.21 3.15
CA VAL A 147 -4.24 15.62 1.91
C VAL A 147 -3.49 16.20 0.72
N SER A 148 -2.77 15.35 -0.02
CA SER A 148 -2.14 15.71 -1.29
C SER A 148 -3.20 15.91 -2.39
N ASN A 149 -2.79 16.44 -3.56
CA ASN A 149 -3.66 16.50 -4.74
C ASN A 149 -3.87 15.14 -5.42
N ARG A 150 -3.37 14.07 -4.83
CA ARG A 150 -3.48 12.69 -5.32
C ARG A 150 -3.01 12.53 -6.78
N GLY A 151 -1.76 12.94 -7.04
CA GLY A 151 -1.18 12.89 -8.37
C GLY A 151 -1.95 13.72 -9.42
N GLY A 152 -2.61 14.79 -8.97
CA GLY A 152 -3.44 15.63 -9.83
C GLY A 152 -4.87 15.11 -10.05
N THR A 153 -5.26 14.01 -9.40
CA THR A 153 -6.60 13.44 -9.57
C THR A 153 -7.67 14.31 -8.91
N MET A 154 -7.41 14.87 -7.73
CA MET A 154 -8.39 15.67 -6.99
C MET A 154 -8.45 17.13 -7.47
N TYR A 155 -7.29 17.71 -7.75
CA TYR A 155 -7.18 19.06 -8.34
C TYR A 155 -5.83 19.22 -9.05
N GLN A 156 -5.82 20.07 -10.07
CA GLN A 156 -4.60 20.37 -10.81
C GLN A 156 -3.83 21.51 -10.13
N LEU A 157 -2.53 21.38 -10.06
CA LEU A 157 -1.66 22.49 -9.70
C LEU A 157 -1.45 23.39 -10.92
N LYS A 158 -1.33 24.71 -10.69
CA LYS A 158 -1.01 25.66 -11.77
C LYS A 158 0.40 25.42 -12.32
N GLU A 159 1.32 25.11 -11.43
CA GLU A 159 2.71 24.78 -11.75
C GLU A 159 3.08 23.42 -11.13
N PRO A 160 3.89 22.60 -11.79
CA PRO A 160 4.41 21.37 -11.21
C PRO A 160 5.19 21.64 -9.92
N LEU A 161 5.08 20.74 -8.95
CA LEU A 161 5.91 20.81 -7.75
C LEU A 161 7.36 20.50 -8.12
N ASN A 162 8.25 21.47 -7.93
CA ASN A 162 9.70 21.34 -8.15
C ASN A 162 10.45 20.92 -6.86
N LEU A 163 9.77 20.20 -5.97
CA LEU A 163 10.34 19.69 -4.73
C LEU A 163 10.77 18.23 -4.88
N PRO A 164 11.88 17.80 -4.25
CA PRO A 164 12.28 16.40 -4.20
C PRO A 164 11.14 15.49 -3.68
N CYS A 165 11.04 14.30 -4.26
CA CYS A 165 10.12 13.27 -3.80
C CYS A 165 10.89 11.95 -3.62
N PHE A 166 10.80 11.37 -2.43
CA PHE A 166 11.50 10.14 -2.06
C PHE A 166 10.56 8.93 -1.94
N VAL A 167 9.25 9.12 -1.99
CA VAL A 167 8.27 8.02 -1.86
C VAL A 167 8.58 6.84 -2.78
N PRO A 168 8.90 7.02 -4.07
CA PRO A 168 9.24 5.90 -4.95
C PRO A 168 10.60 5.23 -4.64
N ASN A 169 11.39 5.77 -3.72
CA ASN A 169 12.62 5.14 -3.23
C ASN A 169 12.40 4.32 -1.96
N GLU A 170 11.27 4.50 -1.30
CA GLU A 170 10.97 3.93 0.02
C GLU A 170 9.80 2.95 -0.01
N SER A 171 8.88 3.09 -0.98
CA SER A 171 7.63 2.33 -1.00
C SER A 171 7.47 1.51 -2.29
N LEU A 172 7.09 0.25 -2.11
CA LEU A 172 6.62 -0.66 -3.16
C LEU A 172 5.09 -0.71 -3.09
N ILE A 173 4.40 -0.23 -4.13
CA ILE A 173 2.93 -0.20 -4.18
C ILE A 173 2.44 -1.34 -5.07
N VAL A 174 1.71 -2.28 -4.49
CA VAL A 174 1.22 -3.49 -5.15
C VAL A 174 -0.30 -3.43 -5.29
N THR A 175 -0.79 -3.40 -6.52
CA THR A 175 -2.23 -3.38 -6.80
C THR A 175 -2.86 -4.76 -6.64
N VAL A 176 -4.19 -4.80 -6.59
CA VAL A 176 -4.98 -6.04 -6.53
C VAL A 176 -4.69 -7.01 -7.68
N THR A 177 -4.20 -6.51 -8.82
CA THR A 177 -3.83 -7.29 -10.00
C THR A 177 -2.37 -7.77 -9.99
N GLY A 178 -1.54 -7.30 -9.04
CA GLY A 178 -0.09 -7.57 -8.98
C GLY A 178 0.76 -6.59 -9.76
N GLU A 179 0.19 -5.52 -10.30
CA GLU A 179 0.95 -4.43 -10.91
C GLU A 179 1.65 -3.61 -9.83
N ILE A 180 2.87 -3.19 -10.10
CA ILE A 180 3.64 -2.28 -9.26
C ILE A 180 3.49 -0.86 -9.79
N LEU A 181 3.00 0.04 -8.97
CA LEU A 181 2.86 1.46 -9.31
C LEU A 181 4.08 2.28 -8.87
N LEU A 182 4.27 3.41 -9.53
CA LEU A 182 5.32 4.37 -9.16
C LEU A 182 5.09 4.98 -7.78
N CYS A 183 3.85 5.28 -7.42
CA CYS A 183 3.51 6.08 -6.26
C CYS A 183 2.12 5.71 -5.71
N CYS A 184 1.94 5.83 -4.40
CA CYS A 184 0.64 5.67 -3.75
C CYS A 184 -0.39 6.76 -4.13
N ASP A 185 0.05 7.89 -4.68
CA ASP A 185 -0.84 8.94 -5.19
C ASP A 185 -1.38 8.67 -6.62
N ASP A 186 -0.92 7.61 -7.30
CA ASP A 186 -1.41 7.22 -8.63
C ASP A 186 -2.71 6.40 -8.57
N ALA A 187 -3.78 7.04 -8.08
CA ALA A 187 -5.10 6.41 -7.98
C ALA A 187 -5.67 5.93 -9.33
N GLN A 188 -5.21 6.52 -10.42
CA GLN A 188 -5.63 6.17 -11.77
C GLN A 188 -4.82 5.03 -12.39
N ARG A 189 -3.80 4.51 -11.68
CA ARG A 189 -2.91 3.42 -12.11
C ARG A 189 -2.26 3.69 -13.47
N LYS A 190 -1.84 4.93 -13.71
CA LYS A 190 -1.28 5.36 -15.00
C LYS A 190 0.19 5.01 -15.17
N ILE A 191 0.93 4.97 -14.07
CA ILE A 191 2.39 4.80 -14.11
C ILE A 191 2.76 3.44 -13.51
N ILE A 192 2.56 2.41 -14.35
CA ILE A 192 2.90 1.04 -13.99
C ILE A 192 4.40 0.82 -14.24
N MET A 193 5.09 0.35 -13.20
CA MET A 193 6.53 0.08 -13.22
C MET A 193 6.87 -1.38 -13.55
N GLY A 194 5.93 -2.30 -13.31
CA GLY A 194 6.05 -3.71 -13.63
C GLY A 194 4.82 -4.52 -13.21
N ASP A 195 4.89 -5.83 -13.43
CA ASP A 195 3.82 -6.78 -13.13
C ASP A 195 4.42 -8.04 -12.48
N LEU A 196 4.07 -8.29 -11.22
CA LEU A 196 4.57 -9.44 -10.44
C LEU A 196 4.25 -10.80 -11.07
N LYS A 197 3.23 -10.87 -11.91
CA LYS A 197 2.90 -12.11 -12.64
C LYS A 197 3.92 -12.45 -13.74
N LYS A 198 4.76 -11.48 -14.14
CA LYS A 198 5.71 -11.61 -15.25
C LYS A 198 7.16 -11.41 -14.83
N GLN A 199 7.39 -10.70 -13.74
CA GLN A 199 8.70 -10.24 -13.31
C GLN A 199 8.88 -10.47 -11.82
N SER A 200 10.14 -10.59 -11.37
CA SER A 200 10.47 -10.53 -9.94
C SER A 200 10.42 -9.09 -9.42
N ILE A 201 10.30 -8.94 -8.10
CA ILE A 201 10.42 -7.62 -7.46
C ILE A 201 11.80 -7.00 -7.77
N GLU A 202 12.86 -7.80 -7.80
CA GLU A 202 14.21 -7.33 -8.10
C GLU A 202 14.31 -6.74 -9.50
N GLU A 203 13.78 -7.46 -10.52
CA GLU A 203 13.75 -6.97 -11.90
C GLU A 203 12.98 -5.67 -12.05
N ILE A 204 11.85 -5.53 -11.33
CA ILE A 204 11.03 -4.31 -11.35
C ILE A 204 11.74 -3.18 -10.61
N TRP A 205 12.17 -3.42 -9.37
CA TRP A 205 12.73 -2.40 -8.48
C TRP A 205 14.03 -1.79 -9.00
N PHE A 206 14.86 -2.60 -9.65
CA PHE A 206 16.14 -2.17 -10.21
C PHE A 206 16.11 -2.01 -11.73
N SER A 207 14.93 -1.95 -12.37
CA SER A 207 14.82 -1.62 -13.79
C SER A 207 15.36 -0.21 -14.08
N ASP A 208 15.97 -0.04 -15.24
CA ASP A 208 16.50 1.26 -15.67
C ASP A 208 15.42 2.35 -15.63
N LYS A 209 14.21 2.05 -16.11
CA LYS A 209 13.06 2.95 -16.06
C LYS A 209 12.77 3.42 -14.64
N PHE A 210 12.72 2.50 -13.67
CA PHE A 210 12.37 2.88 -12.29
C PHE A 210 13.48 3.67 -11.62
N ILE A 211 14.75 3.32 -11.90
CA ILE A 211 15.92 4.05 -11.40
C ILE A 211 15.94 5.47 -11.97
N GLU A 212 15.77 5.64 -13.27
CA GLU A 212 15.74 6.96 -13.92
C GLU A 212 14.67 7.88 -13.32
N ILE A 213 13.42 7.39 -13.21
CA ILE A 213 12.33 8.18 -12.64
C ILE A 213 12.63 8.59 -11.19
N ARG A 214 13.19 7.68 -10.36
CA ARG A 214 13.58 8.01 -8.98
C ARG A 214 14.63 9.12 -8.95
N GLU A 215 15.63 9.06 -9.80
CA GLU A 215 16.68 10.07 -9.86
C GLU A 215 16.14 11.45 -10.32
N LEU A 216 15.18 11.46 -11.24
CA LEU A 216 14.50 12.69 -11.64
C LEU A 216 13.68 13.28 -10.48
N LEU A 217 12.89 12.44 -9.80
CA LEU A 217 12.05 12.85 -8.67
C LEU A 217 12.87 13.34 -7.47
N LYS A 218 14.04 12.75 -7.19
CA LYS A 218 14.99 13.27 -6.18
C LYS A 218 15.46 14.68 -6.48
N LYS A 219 15.52 15.06 -7.75
CA LYS A 219 15.91 16.41 -8.21
C LYS A 219 14.70 17.35 -8.35
N GLY A 220 13.49 16.91 -7.96
CA GLY A 220 12.27 17.68 -8.10
C GLY A 220 11.72 17.75 -9.53
N ARG A 221 12.27 16.96 -10.46
CA ARG A 221 11.81 16.91 -11.85
C ARG A 221 10.62 15.96 -12.01
N ARG A 222 9.58 16.43 -12.73
CA ARG A 222 8.33 15.70 -13.00
C ARG A 222 7.90 15.85 -14.47
N ASP A 223 8.80 16.28 -15.31
CA ASP A 223 8.68 16.42 -16.77
C ASP A 223 8.98 15.10 -17.49
#